data_d685a206bc90610eeabfd1251413d170
#
_entry.id   d685a206bc90610eeabfd1251413d170
#
_cell.length_a   1.000
_cell.length_b   1.000
_cell.length_c   1.000
_cell.angle_alpha   90.00
_cell.angle_beta   90.00
_cell.angle_gamma   90.00
#
_symmetry.space_group_name_H-M   'P 1'
#
loop_
_entity.id
_entity.type
_entity.pdbx_description
1 polymer ?
#
loop_
_entity_poly.entity_id
_entity_poly.type
_entity_poly.pdbx_seq_one_letter_code
_entity_poly.pdbx_strand_id
1 'polypeptide(L)'
;MDDDARREFLDRVARYQQRDDPTGWCDKVYSDAGGDPRGVFWADLAPNPYLLAWLGEQAVSGEGKRAAAVGCGVGDDAEALAAHAYRVTAFDIAPAAIELCRSRYPDSRVDYRVADLFDPPHDWVRGFDLVYECNTIQILPGVYRLRALAAIAGMVAPGGVALVSCRSRLAGEKEGEFPLPLDRAEIDGFVRAGLRQAAFVAYDDDQDPPVPHFFAAYRWAPAGQDQG
;
A
#
# COMPACT_ATOMS: atom_id res chain seq x y z
N MET A 1 -16.67 -7.41 -11.92
CA MET A 1 -15.97 -8.49 -12.69
C MET A 1 -16.86 -9.73 -12.63
N ASP A 2 -17.17 -10.35 -13.76
CA ASP A 2 -17.93 -11.60 -13.79
C ASP A 2 -17.07 -12.82 -13.38
N ASP A 3 -17.71 -13.99 -13.17
CA ASP A 3 -17.03 -15.19 -12.65
C ASP A 3 -15.96 -15.75 -13.59
N ASP A 4 -16.14 -15.61 -14.90
CA ASP A 4 -15.17 -16.13 -15.89
C ASP A 4 -13.94 -15.23 -15.93
N ALA A 5 -14.11 -13.91 -15.95
CA ALA A 5 -13.02 -12.94 -15.88
C ALA A 5 -12.24 -13.04 -14.54
N ARG A 6 -12.96 -13.30 -13.43
CA ARG A 6 -12.34 -13.53 -12.12
C ARG A 6 -11.47 -14.80 -12.16
N ARG A 7 -11.96 -15.88 -12.73
CA ARG A 7 -11.22 -17.13 -12.84
C ARG A 7 -9.96 -16.96 -13.70
N GLU A 8 -10.08 -16.30 -14.86
CA GLU A 8 -8.92 -16.02 -15.73
C GLU A 8 -7.87 -15.18 -15.02
N PHE A 9 -8.31 -14.19 -14.26
CA PHE A 9 -7.42 -13.35 -13.45
C PHE A 9 -6.68 -14.17 -12.38
N LEU A 10 -7.38 -15.01 -11.61
CA LEU A 10 -6.78 -15.86 -10.58
C LEU A 10 -5.80 -16.88 -11.18
N ASP A 11 -6.12 -17.47 -12.32
CA ASP A 11 -5.22 -18.35 -13.06
C ASP A 11 -3.95 -17.62 -13.53
N ARG A 12 -4.08 -16.36 -13.93
CA ARG A 12 -2.95 -15.51 -14.28
C ARG A 12 -2.05 -15.27 -13.07
N VAL A 13 -2.59 -14.83 -11.94
CA VAL A 13 -1.85 -14.63 -10.70
C VAL A 13 -1.10 -15.91 -10.31
N ALA A 14 -1.78 -17.05 -10.29
CA ALA A 14 -1.18 -18.33 -9.93
C ALA A 14 0.00 -18.72 -10.84
N ARG A 15 -0.10 -18.47 -12.16
CA ARG A 15 1.00 -18.74 -13.11
C ARG A 15 2.24 -17.90 -12.83
N TYR A 16 2.09 -16.64 -12.43
CA TYR A 16 3.22 -15.78 -12.06
C TYR A 16 3.83 -16.20 -10.73
N GLN A 17 3.02 -16.51 -9.73
CA GLN A 17 3.50 -17.01 -8.43
C GLN A 17 4.31 -18.31 -8.58
N GLN A 18 3.89 -19.22 -9.47
CA GLN A 18 4.64 -20.46 -9.77
C GLN A 18 6.02 -20.21 -10.42
N ARG A 19 6.22 -19.04 -11.01
CA ARG A 19 7.50 -18.61 -11.61
C ARG A 19 8.38 -17.78 -10.66
N ASP A 20 8.00 -17.71 -9.40
CA ASP A 20 8.66 -16.87 -8.40
C ASP A 20 8.64 -15.35 -8.75
N ASP A 21 7.57 -14.93 -9.43
CA ASP A 21 7.32 -13.55 -9.85
C ASP A 21 5.94 -13.10 -9.33
N PRO A 22 5.84 -12.67 -8.06
CA PRO A 22 4.54 -12.38 -7.44
C PRO A 22 3.85 -11.13 -7.99
N THR A 23 4.53 -10.29 -8.76
CA THR A 23 4.02 -8.98 -9.22
C THR A 23 3.96 -8.82 -10.74
N GLY A 24 4.53 -9.74 -11.52
CA GLY A 24 4.63 -9.61 -12.98
C GLY A 24 3.28 -9.57 -13.71
N TRP A 25 2.19 -9.92 -13.05
CA TRP A 25 0.83 -9.82 -13.58
C TRP A 25 0.24 -8.40 -13.42
N CYS A 26 0.79 -7.55 -12.53
CA CYS A 26 0.20 -6.24 -12.17
C CYS A 26 0.08 -5.32 -13.39
N ASP A 27 1.15 -5.18 -14.17
CA ASP A 27 1.19 -4.26 -15.33
C ASP A 27 0.11 -4.60 -16.36
N LYS A 28 -0.19 -5.88 -16.54
CA LYS A 28 -1.22 -6.34 -17.47
C LYS A 28 -2.62 -5.82 -17.11
N VAL A 29 -2.94 -5.69 -15.82
CA VAL A 29 -4.26 -5.18 -15.38
C VAL A 29 -4.43 -3.72 -15.77
N TYR A 30 -3.40 -2.90 -15.51
CA TYR A 30 -3.43 -1.48 -15.86
C TYR A 30 -3.37 -1.26 -17.38
N SER A 31 -2.59 -2.07 -18.10
CA SER A 31 -2.54 -2.02 -19.57
C SER A 31 -3.88 -2.39 -20.21
N ASP A 32 -4.58 -3.41 -19.68
CA ASP A 32 -5.89 -3.83 -20.15
C ASP A 32 -6.98 -2.78 -19.91
N ALA A 33 -6.80 -1.93 -18.93
CA ALA A 33 -7.70 -0.80 -18.66
C ALA A 33 -7.66 0.29 -19.76
N GLY A 34 -6.64 0.28 -20.64
CA GLY A 34 -6.60 1.13 -21.82
C GLY A 34 -6.61 2.64 -21.55
N GLY A 35 -6.10 3.06 -20.38
CA GLY A 35 -6.10 4.47 -19.95
C GLY A 35 -7.37 4.91 -19.21
N ASP A 36 -8.37 4.05 -19.07
CA ASP A 36 -9.56 4.32 -18.25
C ASP A 36 -9.40 3.72 -16.85
N PRO A 37 -9.27 4.52 -15.77
CA PRO A 37 -9.10 4.00 -14.43
C PRO A 37 -10.27 3.13 -13.95
N ARG A 38 -11.47 3.28 -14.54
CA ARG A 38 -12.64 2.41 -14.25
C ARG A 38 -12.46 0.99 -14.76
N GLY A 39 -11.52 0.77 -15.66
CA GLY A 39 -11.11 -0.57 -16.12
C GLY A 39 -10.24 -1.32 -15.10
N VAL A 40 -9.72 -0.64 -14.08
CA VAL A 40 -8.98 -1.25 -12.98
C VAL A 40 -9.98 -1.67 -11.89
N PHE A 41 -10.37 -2.92 -11.88
CA PHE A 41 -11.54 -3.45 -11.14
C PHE A 41 -11.45 -3.34 -9.61
N TRP A 42 -10.30 -3.02 -9.04
CA TRP A 42 -10.12 -2.77 -7.61
C TRP A 42 -9.96 -1.29 -7.26
N ALA A 43 -10.04 -0.38 -8.25
CA ALA A 43 -9.87 1.04 -8.01
C ALA A 43 -11.18 1.68 -7.56
N ASP A 44 -11.19 2.23 -6.36
CA ASP A 44 -12.34 2.93 -5.79
C ASP A 44 -12.52 4.33 -6.40
N LEU A 45 -11.51 4.84 -7.11
CA LEU A 45 -11.44 6.17 -7.71
C LEU A 45 -11.69 7.30 -6.70
N ALA A 46 -11.34 7.03 -5.46
CA ALA A 46 -11.43 7.95 -4.34
C ALA A 46 -10.31 7.61 -3.33
N PRO A 47 -9.81 8.57 -2.57
CA PRO A 47 -8.86 8.30 -1.51
C PRO A 47 -9.48 7.44 -0.41
N ASN A 48 -8.66 6.59 0.21
CA ASN A 48 -9.06 5.77 1.34
C ASN A 48 -9.61 6.64 2.48
N PRO A 49 -10.83 6.40 2.98
CA PRO A 49 -11.45 7.24 4.01
C PRO A 49 -10.70 7.22 5.34
N TYR A 50 -10.03 6.14 5.68
CA TYR A 50 -9.21 6.05 6.90
C TYR A 50 -7.90 6.83 6.78
N LEU A 51 -7.33 6.92 5.57
CA LEU A 51 -6.21 7.83 5.31
C LEU A 51 -6.66 9.28 5.51
N LEU A 52 -7.80 9.67 4.93
CA LEU A 52 -8.35 11.03 5.07
C LEU A 52 -8.67 11.37 6.53
N ALA A 53 -9.28 10.46 7.27
CA ALA A 53 -9.57 10.62 8.69
C ALA A 53 -8.27 10.81 9.49
N TRP A 54 -7.26 9.98 9.25
CA TRP A 54 -5.97 10.08 9.93
C TRP A 54 -5.29 11.42 9.64
N LEU A 55 -5.27 11.88 8.38
CA LEU A 55 -4.70 13.16 7.98
C LEU A 55 -5.42 14.35 8.64
N GLY A 56 -6.75 14.27 8.75
CA GLY A 56 -7.57 15.29 9.41
C GLY A 56 -7.36 15.35 10.93
N GLU A 57 -7.33 14.19 11.60
CA GLU A 57 -7.18 14.10 13.06
C GLU A 57 -5.82 14.58 13.56
N GLN A 58 -4.77 14.33 12.81
CA GLN A 58 -3.42 14.71 13.24
C GLN A 58 -3.19 16.22 13.19
N ALA A 59 -4.07 17.01 12.56
CA ALA A 59 -3.89 18.45 12.29
C ALA A 59 -2.48 18.75 11.71
N VAL A 60 -1.84 17.75 11.09
CA VAL A 60 -0.45 17.77 10.68
C VAL A 60 -0.39 18.22 9.24
N SER A 61 0.02 19.47 9.05
CA SER A 61 0.52 19.86 7.73
C SER A 61 1.70 18.96 7.34
N GLY A 62 1.66 18.42 6.13
CA GLY A 62 2.79 17.74 5.51
C GLY A 62 3.90 18.71 5.05
N GLU A 63 3.76 20.01 5.35
CA GLU A 63 4.71 21.03 4.92
C GLU A 63 6.13 20.71 5.36
N GLY A 64 7.04 20.71 4.41
CA GLY A 64 8.44 20.34 4.63
C GLY A 64 8.69 18.84 4.76
N LYS A 65 7.67 17.99 4.81
CA LYS A 65 7.77 16.53 5.00
C LYS A 65 7.69 15.78 3.68
N ARG A 66 8.36 14.63 3.65
CA ARG A 66 8.31 13.69 2.52
C ARG A 66 7.34 12.55 2.81
N ALA A 67 6.53 12.19 1.83
CA ALA A 67 5.70 10.98 1.91
C ALA A 67 6.01 10.02 0.75
N ALA A 68 5.93 8.72 1.02
CA ALA A 68 5.92 7.68 0.00
C ALA A 68 4.53 7.04 -0.05
N ALA A 69 3.98 6.87 -1.26
CA ALA A 69 2.81 6.02 -1.52
C ALA A 69 3.28 4.77 -2.25
N VAL A 70 3.19 3.63 -1.56
CA VAL A 70 3.69 2.32 -2.02
C VAL A 70 2.61 1.60 -2.81
N GLY A 71 2.93 1.12 -4.03
CA GLY A 71 1.95 0.47 -4.89
C GLY A 71 0.79 1.40 -5.18
N CYS A 72 1.08 2.59 -5.69
CA CYS A 72 0.13 3.71 -5.72
C CYS A 72 -1.07 3.51 -6.66
N GLY A 73 -1.06 2.46 -7.47
CA GLY A 73 -2.16 2.09 -8.34
C GLY A 73 -2.60 3.22 -9.26
N VAL A 74 -3.83 3.70 -9.07
CA VAL A 74 -4.43 4.78 -9.89
C VAL A 74 -4.25 6.19 -9.31
N GLY A 75 -3.56 6.33 -8.14
CA GLY A 75 -3.01 7.60 -7.65
C GLY A 75 -3.85 8.38 -6.65
N ASP A 76 -5.10 7.99 -6.34
CA ASP A 76 -6.02 8.79 -5.51
C ASP A 76 -5.45 9.11 -4.11
N ASP A 77 -4.87 8.13 -3.43
CA ASP A 77 -4.26 8.31 -2.11
C ASP A 77 -3.00 9.19 -2.16
N ALA A 78 -2.21 9.06 -3.23
CA ALA A 78 -1.03 9.90 -3.43
C ALA A 78 -1.41 11.38 -3.61
N GLU A 79 -2.47 11.67 -4.36
CA GLU A 79 -3.00 13.01 -4.52
C GLU A 79 -3.57 13.57 -3.20
N ALA A 80 -4.24 12.72 -2.40
CA ALA A 80 -4.70 13.11 -1.07
C ALA A 80 -3.55 13.52 -0.15
N LEU A 81 -2.43 12.78 -0.16
CA LEU A 81 -1.22 13.15 0.58
C LEU A 81 -0.64 14.49 0.08
N ALA A 82 -0.60 14.71 -1.23
CA ALA A 82 -0.11 15.96 -1.82
C ALA A 82 -1.02 17.16 -1.48
N ALA A 83 -2.34 16.95 -1.43
CA ALA A 83 -3.31 17.96 -0.98
C ALA A 83 -3.10 18.36 0.49
N HIS A 84 -2.51 17.50 1.31
CA HIS A 84 -2.12 17.77 2.70
C HIS A 84 -0.67 18.30 2.84
N ALA A 85 -0.15 18.87 1.74
CA ALA A 85 1.14 19.56 1.66
C ALA A 85 2.39 18.67 1.85
N TYR A 86 2.28 17.35 1.74
CA TYR A 86 3.45 16.49 1.65
C TYR A 86 4.15 16.62 0.29
N ARG A 87 5.47 16.47 0.28
CA ARG A 87 6.22 16.16 -0.95
C ARG A 87 6.12 14.66 -1.18
N VAL A 88 5.27 14.26 -2.11
CA VAL A 88 4.92 12.86 -2.34
C VAL A 88 5.78 12.25 -3.44
N THR A 89 6.38 11.10 -3.16
CA THR A 89 6.87 10.14 -4.15
C THR A 89 5.91 8.96 -4.15
N ALA A 90 5.20 8.74 -5.25
CA ALA A 90 4.29 7.63 -5.43
C ALA A 90 4.89 6.65 -6.43
N PHE A 91 4.92 5.37 -6.11
CA PHE A 91 5.51 4.39 -7.00
C PHE A 91 4.69 3.11 -7.11
N ASP A 92 4.81 2.50 -8.27
CA ASP A 92 4.24 1.19 -8.56
C ASP A 92 5.25 0.38 -9.38
N ILE A 93 5.16 -0.95 -9.29
CA ILE A 93 5.96 -1.85 -10.13
C ILE A 93 5.47 -1.84 -11.58
N ALA A 94 4.20 -1.51 -11.81
CA ALA A 94 3.54 -1.49 -13.11
C ALA A 94 3.76 -0.15 -13.82
N PRO A 95 4.51 -0.10 -14.94
CA PRO A 95 4.63 1.09 -15.78
C PRO A 95 3.29 1.67 -16.22
N ALA A 96 2.33 0.82 -16.60
CA ALA A 96 1.01 1.24 -17.03
C ALA A 96 0.20 1.95 -15.91
N ALA A 97 0.39 1.58 -14.64
CA ALA A 97 -0.19 2.29 -13.49
C ALA A 97 0.35 3.73 -13.41
N ILE A 98 1.65 3.89 -13.56
CA ILE A 98 2.31 5.20 -13.50
C ILE A 98 1.90 6.10 -14.69
N GLU A 99 1.79 5.52 -15.88
CA GLU A 99 1.27 6.24 -17.05
C GLU A 99 -0.17 6.70 -16.83
N LEU A 100 -1.01 5.84 -16.26
CA LEU A 100 -2.39 6.14 -15.91
C LEU A 100 -2.48 7.29 -14.88
N CYS A 101 -1.66 7.26 -13.81
CA CYS A 101 -1.59 8.35 -12.84
C CYS A 101 -1.23 9.68 -13.49
N ARG A 102 -0.18 9.71 -14.32
CA ARG A 102 0.25 10.94 -15.01
C ARG A 102 -0.80 11.47 -15.97
N SER A 103 -1.54 10.58 -16.63
CA SER A 103 -2.65 10.96 -17.52
C SER A 103 -3.84 11.53 -16.74
N ARG A 104 -4.19 10.94 -15.58
CA ARG A 104 -5.28 11.40 -14.73
C ARG A 104 -4.99 12.74 -14.06
N TYR A 105 -3.73 12.98 -13.69
CA TYR A 105 -3.30 14.12 -12.89
C TYR A 105 -2.16 14.89 -13.57
N PRO A 106 -2.40 15.49 -14.75
CA PRO A 106 -1.34 16.11 -15.56
C PRO A 106 -0.65 17.30 -14.88
N ASP A 107 -1.34 17.98 -13.96
CA ASP A 107 -0.83 19.12 -13.20
C ASP A 107 -0.39 18.73 -11.76
N SER A 108 -0.28 17.45 -11.46
CA SER A 108 0.07 16.95 -10.14
C SER A 108 1.50 17.34 -9.72
N ARG A 109 1.67 17.56 -8.42
CA ARG A 109 2.98 17.74 -7.77
C ARG A 109 3.58 16.41 -7.26
N VAL A 110 2.85 15.31 -7.40
CA VAL A 110 3.32 13.97 -7.00
C VAL A 110 4.40 13.51 -7.96
N ASP A 111 5.52 13.03 -7.42
CA ASP A 111 6.59 12.40 -8.19
C ASP A 111 6.24 10.92 -8.43
N TYR A 112 5.57 10.65 -9.54
CA TYR A 112 5.17 9.30 -9.94
C TYR A 112 6.32 8.53 -10.58
N ARG A 113 6.69 7.36 -10.01
CA ARG A 113 7.83 6.55 -10.45
C ARG A 113 7.48 5.08 -10.64
N VAL A 114 8.02 4.48 -11.67
CA VAL A 114 8.11 3.01 -11.76
C VAL A 114 9.25 2.57 -10.88
N ALA A 115 8.98 1.74 -9.86
CA ALA A 115 10.01 1.22 -8.97
C ALA A 115 9.59 -0.09 -8.32
N ASP A 116 10.58 -0.93 -8.01
CA ASP A 116 10.40 -2.17 -7.27
C ASP A 116 10.56 -1.89 -5.76
N LEU A 117 9.56 -2.28 -4.97
CA LEU A 117 9.59 -2.21 -3.51
C LEU A 117 10.78 -2.99 -2.92
N PHE A 118 11.23 -4.03 -3.61
CA PHE A 118 12.32 -4.91 -3.15
C PHE A 118 13.72 -4.43 -3.55
N ASP A 119 13.80 -3.42 -4.44
CA ASP A 119 15.05 -2.76 -4.85
C ASP A 119 14.85 -1.23 -4.95
N PRO A 120 14.49 -0.58 -3.83
CA PRO A 120 14.19 0.85 -3.83
C PRO A 120 15.47 1.68 -4.01
N PRO A 121 15.35 2.88 -4.61
CA PRO A 121 16.45 3.84 -4.66
C PRO A 121 17.06 4.08 -3.28
N HIS A 122 18.39 4.21 -3.22
CA HIS A 122 19.11 4.33 -1.94
C HIS A 122 18.67 5.53 -1.08
N ASP A 123 18.25 6.64 -1.69
CA ASP A 123 17.77 7.85 -1.02
C ASP A 123 16.36 7.69 -0.43
N TRP A 124 15.70 6.55 -0.65
CA TRP A 124 14.42 6.21 -0.02
C TRP A 124 14.61 5.51 1.33
N VAL A 125 15.78 4.92 1.58
CA VAL A 125 16.09 4.28 2.87
C VAL A 125 16.08 5.34 3.96
N ARG A 126 15.19 5.17 4.97
CA ARG A 126 14.98 6.17 6.03
C ARG A 126 14.68 7.58 5.51
N GLY A 127 14.08 7.68 4.32
CA GLY A 127 13.92 8.94 3.61
C GLY A 127 12.55 9.61 3.74
N PHE A 128 11.55 8.97 4.35
CA PHE A 128 10.20 9.48 4.38
C PHE A 128 9.64 9.65 5.79
N ASP A 129 9.04 10.80 6.05
CA ASP A 129 8.34 11.10 7.31
C ASP A 129 7.02 10.32 7.40
N LEU A 130 6.42 10.00 6.25
CA LEU A 130 5.22 9.19 6.11
C LEU A 130 5.43 8.17 4.99
N VAL A 131 5.23 6.89 5.28
CA VAL A 131 5.13 5.83 4.27
C VAL A 131 3.72 5.26 4.33
N TYR A 132 2.98 5.39 3.24
CA TYR A 132 1.61 4.89 3.14
C TYR A 132 1.55 3.69 2.20
N GLU A 133 0.89 2.65 2.65
CA GLU A 133 0.61 1.42 1.91
C GLU A 133 -0.89 1.10 2.03
N CYS A 134 -1.54 0.85 0.91
CA CYS A 134 -2.93 0.41 0.86
C CYS A 134 -3.08 -0.77 -0.10
N ASN A 135 -3.48 -1.92 0.44
CA ASN A 135 -3.80 -3.12 -0.32
C ASN A 135 -2.66 -3.73 -1.16
N THR A 136 -1.41 -3.27 -1.01
CA THR A 136 -0.24 -3.81 -1.74
C THR A 136 0.31 -5.08 -1.08
N ILE A 137 0.46 -5.09 0.25
CA ILE A 137 1.05 -6.26 0.94
C ILE A 137 0.18 -7.51 0.85
N GLN A 138 -1.13 -7.36 0.70
CA GLN A 138 -2.07 -8.47 0.56
C GLN A 138 -2.02 -9.19 -0.79
N ILE A 139 -1.33 -8.64 -1.80
CA ILE A 139 -1.12 -9.34 -3.06
C ILE A 139 0.14 -10.23 -3.05
N LEU A 140 0.95 -10.12 -2.00
CA LEU A 140 2.25 -10.77 -1.88
C LEU A 140 2.18 -12.02 -1.00
N PRO A 141 2.48 -13.23 -1.52
CA PRO A 141 2.43 -14.45 -0.73
C PRO A 141 3.70 -14.63 0.14
N GLY A 142 3.54 -15.32 1.27
CA GLY A 142 4.62 -15.93 2.05
C GLY A 142 5.82 -15.01 2.33
N VAL A 143 6.99 -15.43 1.85
CA VAL A 143 8.26 -14.72 2.06
C VAL A 143 8.29 -13.33 1.45
N TYR A 144 7.60 -13.10 0.35
CA TYR A 144 7.51 -11.78 -0.29
C TYR A 144 6.76 -10.78 0.59
N ARG A 145 5.70 -11.22 1.28
CA ARG A 145 5.00 -10.39 2.26
C ARG A 145 5.93 -9.92 3.38
N LEU A 146 6.71 -10.85 3.97
CA LEU A 146 7.67 -10.49 5.02
C LEU A 146 8.72 -9.50 4.53
N ARG A 147 9.23 -9.68 3.30
CA ARG A 147 10.18 -8.75 2.68
C ARG A 147 9.55 -7.37 2.44
N ALA A 148 8.29 -7.32 2.01
CA ALA A 148 7.57 -6.06 1.79
C ALA A 148 7.39 -5.26 3.08
N LEU A 149 6.97 -5.91 4.17
CA LEU A 149 6.86 -5.29 5.49
C LEU A 149 8.19 -4.68 5.94
N ALA A 150 9.29 -5.43 5.76
CA ALA A 150 10.64 -4.95 6.11
C ALA A 150 11.09 -3.79 5.18
N ALA A 151 10.81 -3.86 3.89
CA ALA A 151 11.16 -2.80 2.93
C ALA A 151 10.41 -1.49 3.24
N ILE A 152 9.09 -1.57 3.47
CA ILE A 152 8.26 -0.42 3.86
C ILE A 152 8.77 0.19 5.17
N ALA A 153 9.01 -0.64 6.20
CA ALA A 153 9.60 -0.17 7.46
C ALA A 153 10.97 0.48 7.26
N GLY A 154 11.77 -0.06 6.32
CA GLY A 154 13.08 0.47 5.95
C GLY A 154 13.05 1.88 5.34
N MET A 155 11.95 2.30 4.73
CA MET A 155 11.77 3.63 4.15
C MET A 155 11.42 4.69 5.21
N VAL A 156 10.89 4.30 6.36
CA VAL A 156 10.42 5.24 7.40
C VAL A 156 11.60 5.95 8.05
N ALA A 157 11.62 7.27 7.99
CA ALA A 157 12.64 8.11 8.62
C ALA A 157 12.57 8.03 10.16
N PRO A 158 13.66 8.37 10.88
CA PRO A 158 13.61 8.52 12.34
C PRO A 158 12.50 9.49 12.76
N GLY A 159 11.60 9.03 13.64
CA GLY A 159 10.41 9.79 14.05
C GLY A 159 9.23 9.75 13.07
N GLY A 160 9.42 9.15 11.89
CA GLY A 160 8.37 9.00 10.88
C GLY A 160 7.34 7.91 11.23
N VAL A 161 6.37 7.74 10.33
CA VAL A 161 5.25 6.80 10.48
C VAL A 161 5.01 5.99 9.21
N ALA A 162 4.72 4.71 9.35
CA ALA A 162 4.08 3.91 8.31
C ALA A 162 2.58 3.82 8.60
N LEU A 163 1.75 4.14 7.62
CA LEU A 163 0.31 3.88 7.63
C LEU A 163 0.01 2.72 6.70
N VAL A 164 -0.77 1.79 7.18
CA VAL A 164 -1.05 0.54 6.48
C VAL A 164 -2.54 0.27 6.48
N SER A 165 -3.10 0.06 5.30
CA SER A 165 -4.48 -0.38 5.11
C SER A 165 -4.47 -1.69 4.30
N CYS A 166 -5.09 -2.75 4.83
CA CYS A 166 -5.14 -4.03 4.12
C CYS A 166 -6.38 -4.83 4.52
N ARG A 167 -6.79 -5.76 3.64
CA ARG A 167 -7.80 -6.76 4.00
C ARG A 167 -7.31 -7.62 5.17
N SER A 168 -8.23 -7.97 6.04
CA SER A 168 -7.92 -8.76 7.24
C SER A 168 -8.66 -10.08 7.28
N ARG A 169 -8.15 -11.01 8.10
CA ARG A 169 -8.79 -12.26 8.48
C ARG A 169 -8.57 -12.53 9.97
N LEU A 170 -9.38 -13.41 10.54
CA LEU A 170 -9.21 -13.81 11.92
C LEU A 170 -7.95 -14.68 12.10
N ALA A 171 -7.36 -14.61 13.28
CA ALA A 171 -6.22 -15.44 13.63
C ALA A 171 -6.56 -16.93 13.53
N GLY A 172 -5.72 -17.69 12.82
CA GLY A 172 -5.92 -19.11 12.59
C GLY A 172 -6.82 -19.48 11.40
N GLU A 173 -7.48 -18.52 10.76
CA GLU A 173 -8.13 -18.75 9.48
C GLU A 173 -7.09 -18.98 8.38
N LYS A 174 -7.45 -19.83 7.41
CA LYS A 174 -6.62 -20.00 6.21
C LYS A 174 -6.56 -18.70 5.43
N GLU A 175 -5.44 -18.45 4.78
CA GLU A 175 -5.18 -17.22 4.00
C GLU A 175 -6.23 -16.98 2.90
N GLY A 176 -6.94 -18.02 2.46
CA GLY A 176 -7.99 -17.88 1.46
C GLY A 176 -7.46 -17.76 0.05
N GLU A 177 -8.33 -17.26 -0.85
CA GLU A 177 -7.96 -16.93 -2.23
C GLU A 177 -7.45 -15.50 -2.32
N PHE A 178 -6.78 -15.22 -3.43
CA PHE A 178 -6.33 -13.86 -3.76
C PHE A 178 -7.49 -12.82 -3.80
N PRO A 179 -7.29 -11.61 -3.26
CA PRO A 179 -6.12 -11.15 -2.53
C PRO A 179 -6.00 -11.85 -1.18
N LEU A 180 -4.78 -11.98 -0.68
CA LEU A 180 -4.43 -12.78 0.50
C LEU A 180 -4.56 -11.93 1.77
N PRO A 181 -5.71 -11.94 2.49
CA PRO A 181 -5.91 -11.09 3.66
C PRO A 181 -4.91 -11.43 4.77
N LEU A 182 -4.51 -10.43 5.54
CA LEU A 182 -3.55 -10.58 6.63
C LEU A 182 -4.26 -10.86 7.96
N ASP A 183 -3.67 -11.74 8.79
CA ASP A 183 -4.04 -11.78 10.18
C ASP A 183 -3.23 -10.78 11.04
N ARG A 184 -3.61 -10.69 12.32
CA ARG A 184 -2.96 -9.77 13.25
C ARG A 184 -1.47 -10.04 13.41
N ALA A 185 -1.06 -11.30 13.48
CA ALA A 185 0.35 -11.66 13.65
C ALA A 185 1.21 -11.31 12.42
N GLU A 186 0.61 -11.34 11.25
CA GLU A 186 1.30 -10.96 10.01
C GLU A 186 1.56 -9.46 9.95
N ILE A 187 0.54 -8.61 10.19
CA ILE A 187 0.70 -7.15 10.17
C ILE A 187 1.64 -6.66 11.28
N ASP A 188 1.75 -7.37 12.40
CA ASP A 188 2.75 -7.12 13.44
C ASP A 188 4.19 -7.38 12.95
N GLY A 189 4.37 -7.80 11.71
CA GLY A 189 5.65 -7.80 11.01
C GLY A 189 6.34 -6.44 10.99
N PHE A 190 5.60 -5.34 11.00
CA PHE A 190 6.16 -3.99 11.16
C PHE A 190 6.86 -3.79 12.51
N VAL A 191 6.32 -4.38 13.58
CA VAL A 191 6.96 -4.37 14.91
C VAL A 191 8.25 -5.17 14.88
N ARG A 192 8.24 -6.36 14.25
CA ARG A 192 9.46 -7.17 14.06
C ARG A 192 10.51 -6.46 13.18
N ALA A 193 10.06 -5.59 12.29
CA ALA A 193 10.94 -4.75 11.46
C ALA A 193 11.47 -3.49 12.21
N GLY A 194 11.19 -3.33 13.51
CA GLY A 194 11.73 -2.28 14.37
C GLY A 194 10.86 -1.03 14.50
N LEU A 195 9.61 -1.06 14.04
CA LEU A 195 8.65 0.01 14.30
C LEU A 195 7.83 -0.32 15.56
N ARG A 196 7.21 0.69 16.16
CA ARG A 196 6.27 0.54 17.27
C ARG A 196 4.86 0.89 16.82
N GLN A 197 3.89 0.04 17.13
CA GLN A 197 2.49 0.35 16.85
C GLN A 197 2.05 1.60 17.62
N ALA A 198 1.45 2.55 16.90
CA ALA A 198 0.93 3.80 17.45
C ALA A 198 -0.61 3.84 17.43
N ALA A 199 -1.24 3.24 16.41
CA ALA A 199 -2.68 3.11 16.31
C ALA A 199 -3.04 1.81 15.58
N PHE A 200 -4.24 1.30 15.84
CA PHE A 200 -4.79 0.12 15.16
C PHE A 200 -6.31 0.15 15.20
N VAL A 201 -6.92 -0.05 14.05
CA VAL A 201 -8.37 -0.19 13.88
C VAL A 201 -8.64 -1.41 13.03
N ALA A 202 -9.56 -2.28 13.47
CA ALA A 202 -10.17 -3.29 12.62
C ALA A 202 -11.56 -2.78 12.23
N TYR A 203 -11.91 -2.89 10.95
CA TYR A 203 -13.19 -2.41 10.44
C TYR A 203 -13.66 -3.26 9.27
N ASP A 204 -14.93 -3.17 8.97
CA ASP A 204 -15.51 -3.71 7.75
C ASP A 204 -15.71 -2.56 6.75
N ASP A 205 -15.45 -2.81 5.46
CA ASP A 205 -15.76 -1.85 4.41
C ASP A 205 -17.27 -1.82 4.10
N ASP A 206 -17.67 -1.01 3.14
CA ASP A 206 -19.07 -0.81 2.72
C ASP A 206 -19.51 -1.74 1.58
N GLN A 207 -18.73 -2.77 1.26
CA GLN A 207 -19.12 -3.78 0.27
C GLN A 207 -20.25 -4.67 0.79
N ASP A 208 -20.93 -5.37 -0.10
CA ASP A 208 -21.94 -6.37 0.22
C ASP A 208 -21.56 -7.73 -0.40
N PRO A 209 -21.17 -8.73 0.41
CA PRO A 209 -20.97 -8.68 1.87
C PRO A 209 -19.79 -7.81 2.29
N PRO A 210 -19.80 -7.24 3.51
CA PRO A 210 -18.71 -6.44 4.06
C PRO A 210 -17.39 -7.23 4.09
N VAL A 211 -16.29 -6.56 3.76
CA VAL A 211 -14.96 -7.16 3.79
C VAL A 211 -14.16 -6.61 4.95
N PRO A 212 -13.60 -7.47 5.84
CA PRO A 212 -12.85 -7.01 6.99
C PRO A 212 -11.47 -6.45 6.58
N HIS A 213 -11.07 -5.37 7.26
CA HIS A 213 -9.83 -4.65 7.02
C HIS A 213 -9.12 -4.30 8.32
N PHE A 214 -7.82 -4.03 8.21
CA PHE A 214 -7.03 -3.32 9.22
C PHE A 214 -6.61 -1.96 8.69
N PHE A 215 -6.61 -0.96 9.57
CA PHE A 215 -5.88 0.29 9.39
C PHE A 215 -4.98 0.49 10.59
N ALA A 216 -3.66 0.65 10.36
CA ALA A 216 -2.68 0.70 11.42
C ALA A 216 -1.63 1.78 11.16
N ALA A 217 -1.16 2.41 12.24
CA ALA A 217 -0.02 3.32 12.23
C ALA A 217 1.13 2.72 13.03
N TYR A 218 2.32 2.68 12.43
CA TYR A 218 3.56 2.22 13.06
C TYR A 218 4.59 3.34 12.99
N ARG A 219 5.19 3.69 14.15
CA ARG A 219 6.18 4.77 14.25
C ARG A 219 7.58 4.22 14.41
N TRP A 220 8.54 4.88 13.78
CA TRP A 220 9.93 4.68 14.11
C TRP A 220 10.20 5.18 15.54
N ALA A 221 10.72 4.29 16.37
CA ALA A 221 11.21 4.65 17.69
C ALA A 221 12.71 4.31 17.76
N PRO A 222 13.58 5.24 18.17
CA PRO A 222 14.97 4.89 18.42
C PRO A 222 15.04 3.86 19.54
N ALA A 223 15.90 2.84 19.37
CA ALA A 223 16.18 1.87 20.42
C ALA A 223 16.65 2.63 21.67
N GLY A 224 15.89 2.56 22.77
CA GLY A 224 16.31 3.12 24.08
C GLY A 224 15.36 4.10 24.76
N GLN A 225 14.13 4.32 24.31
CA GLN A 225 13.17 5.20 24.98
C GLN A 225 12.01 4.51 25.72
N ASP A 226 12.03 3.19 25.88
CA ASP A 226 11.08 2.46 26.74
C ASP A 226 11.72 2.13 28.10
N GLN A 227 12.05 3.14 28.90
CA GLN A 227 12.21 3.02 30.37
C GLN A 227 11.75 4.34 31.00
N GLY A 228 10.46 4.43 31.29
CA GLY A 228 9.86 5.49 32.06
C GLY A 228 8.44 5.09 32.43
#